data_cbd60eb7ea3b651d73c481f38c4057cf
#
_entry.id   cbd60eb7ea3b651d73c481f38c4057cf
#
_cell.length_a   1.000
_cell.length_b   1.000
_cell.length_c   1.000
_cell.angle_alpha   90.00
_cell.angle_beta   90.00
_cell.angle_gamma   90.00
#
_symmetry.space_group_name_H-M   'P 1'
#
loop_
_entity.id
_entity.type
_entity.pdbx_description
1 polymer ?
#
loop_
_entity_poly.entity_id
_entity_poly.type
_entity_poly.pdbx_seq_one_letter_code
_entity_poly.pdbx_strand_id
1 'polypeptide(L)'
;RMKQADEGILALQKVVDTLIVIPNQNLFRLATEKTTFTEAFSMADDVLYQGVKGVTDLMVKPGLINLDFADVRSVMDEMGKAMMGTGEASGEDRALQAAEKAIANPLLDEISLKGATGVLINVTGSNDMTLFEVDEAANRIRDEVDPEANIIVGSTFDTELTGSISCLLYTSPSPRD
;
A
#
# COMPACT_ATOMS: atom_id res chain seq x y z
N ARG A 1 8.51 -25.66 -0.16
CA ARG A 1 8.69 -24.20 -0.02
C ARG A 1 7.51 -23.53 0.66
N MET A 2 6.26 -23.88 0.30
CA MET A 2 5.07 -23.29 0.95
C MET A 2 5.01 -23.61 2.44
N LYS A 3 5.37 -24.82 2.83
CA LYS A 3 5.40 -25.21 4.23
C LYS A 3 6.38 -24.35 5.03
N GLN A 4 7.55 -24.09 4.49
CA GLN A 4 8.55 -23.21 5.13
C GLN A 4 8.04 -21.77 5.24
N ALA A 5 7.37 -21.29 4.21
CA ALA A 5 6.79 -19.94 4.22
C ALA A 5 5.71 -19.83 5.30
N ASP A 6 4.82 -20.81 5.38
CA ASP A 6 3.75 -20.83 6.39
C ASP A 6 4.31 -20.88 7.81
N GLU A 7 5.34 -21.68 8.04
CA GLU A 7 6.01 -21.76 9.34
C GLU A 7 6.67 -20.43 9.71
N GLY A 8 7.32 -19.79 8.73
CA GLY A 8 7.95 -18.49 8.92
C GLY A 8 6.94 -17.40 9.24
N ILE A 9 5.82 -17.38 8.54
CA ILE A 9 4.73 -16.42 8.77
C ILE A 9 4.18 -16.57 10.19
N LEU A 10 3.89 -17.79 10.59
CA LEU A 10 3.36 -18.08 11.93
C LEU A 10 4.34 -17.65 13.02
N ALA A 11 5.64 -17.92 12.83
CA ALA A 11 6.66 -17.52 13.79
C ALA A 11 6.77 -16.01 13.88
N LEU A 12 6.73 -15.31 12.74
CA LEU A 12 6.84 -13.86 12.69
C LEU A 12 5.62 -13.18 13.30
N GLN A 13 4.42 -13.70 13.05
CA GLN A 13 3.18 -13.14 13.61
C GLN A 13 3.17 -13.08 15.13
N LYS A 14 3.93 -13.94 15.79
CA LYS A 14 4.00 -13.98 17.25
C LYS A 14 4.81 -12.82 17.83
N VAL A 15 5.68 -12.21 17.03
CA VAL A 15 6.62 -11.20 17.52
C VAL A 15 6.43 -9.82 16.89
N VAL A 16 5.53 -9.68 15.93
CA VAL A 16 5.24 -8.40 15.27
C VAL A 16 3.77 -8.03 15.44
N ASP A 17 3.48 -6.74 15.41
CA ASP A 17 2.11 -6.23 15.51
C ASP A 17 1.36 -6.34 14.18
N THR A 18 2.07 -6.11 13.09
CA THR A 18 1.51 -6.16 11.75
C THR A 18 2.47 -6.89 10.83
N LEU A 19 1.93 -7.74 9.98
CA LEU A 19 2.69 -8.48 8.98
C LEU A 19 2.21 -8.09 7.59
N ILE A 20 3.11 -7.55 6.76
CA ILE A 20 2.79 -7.24 5.36
C ILE A 20 3.16 -8.46 4.53
N VAL A 21 2.16 -9.04 3.86
CA VAL A 21 2.36 -10.20 3.01
C VAL A 21 2.37 -9.78 1.55
N ILE A 22 3.43 -10.17 0.85
CA ILE A 22 3.56 -9.93 -0.59
C ILE A 22 3.41 -11.27 -1.29
N PRO A 23 2.29 -11.52 -1.99
CA PRO A 23 2.09 -12.80 -2.67
C PRO A 23 2.96 -12.87 -3.93
N ASN A 24 4.13 -13.46 -3.81
CA ASN A 24 5.09 -13.55 -4.91
C ASN A 24 4.48 -14.18 -6.16
N GLN A 25 3.52 -15.07 -6.00
CA GLN A 25 2.82 -15.67 -7.13
C GLN A 25 2.13 -14.62 -7.99
N ASN A 26 1.61 -13.57 -7.38
CA ASN A 26 0.93 -12.48 -8.10
C ASN A 26 1.91 -11.58 -8.83
N LEU A 27 3.19 -11.59 -8.46
CA LEU A 27 4.22 -10.84 -9.18
C LEU A 27 4.41 -11.35 -10.60
N PHE A 28 4.07 -12.60 -10.86
CA PHE A 28 4.14 -13.14 -12.23
C PHE A 28 3.22 -12.42 -13.20
N ARG A 29 2.17 -11.77 -12.70
CA ARG A 29 1.29 -10.95 -13.53
C ARG A 29 1.98 -9.69 -14.05
N LEU A 30 3.03 -9.24 -13.34
CA LEU A 30 3.84 -8.09 -13.72
C LEU A 30 5.05 -8.49 -14.56
N ALA A 31 5.39 -9.78 -14.57
CA ALA A 31 6.53 -10.31 -15.27
C ALA A 31 6.19 -10.57 -16.73
N THR A 32 7.20 -10.46 -17.61
CA THR A 32 7.08 -10.80 -19.02
C THR A 32 7.85 -12.08 -19.27
N GLU A 33 7.71 -12.65 -20.48
CA GLU A 33 8.45 -13.84 -20.88
C GLU A 33 9.97 -13.64 -20.81
N LYS A 34 10.42 -12.39 -20.87
CA LYS A 34 11.85 -12.03 -20.82
C LYS A 34 12.35 -11.80 -19.42
N THR A 35 11.47 -11.81 -18.40
CA THR A 35 11.85 -11.56 -17.02
C THR A 35 12.64 -12.75 -16.46
N THR A 36 13.84 -12.51 -15.96
CA THR A 36 14.66 -13.53 -15.32
C THR A 36 14.25 -13.75 -13.86
N PHE A 37 14.71 -14.85 -13.27
CA PHE A 37 14.48 -15.10 -11.83
C PHE A 37 15.06 -13.99 -10.96
N THR A 38 16.27 -13.51 -11.30
CA THR A 38 16.89 -12.42 -10.57
C THR A 38 16.05 -11.15 -10.62
N GLU A 39 15.52 -10.82 -11.79
CA GLU A 39 14.63 -9.66 -11.96
C GLU A 39 13.33 -9.83 -11.17
N ALA A 40 12.75 -11.02 -11.16
CA ALA A 40 11.53 -11.29 -10.42
C ALA A 40 11.73 -11.12 -8.91
N PHE A 41 12.85 -11.62 -8.37
CA PHE A 41 13.18 -11.43 -6.96
C PHE A 41 13.47 -9.97 -6.64
N SER A 42 14.11 -9.23 -7.56
CA SER A 42 14.31 -7.78 -7.39
C SER A 42 13.00 -7.03 -7.33
N MET A 43 12.01 -7.42 -8.12
CA MET A 43 10.68 -6.82 -8.08
C MET A 43 10.02 -7.03 -6.71
N ALA A 44 10.15 -8.23 -6.14
CA ALA A 44 9.63 -8.52 -4.82
C ALA A 44 10.32 -7.68 -3.75
N ASP A 45 11.63 -7.54 -3.84
CA ASP A 45 12.42 -6.73 -2.91
C ASP A 45 12.03 -5.26 -3.00
N ASP A 46 11.82 -4.73 -4.21
CA ASP A 46 11.42 -3.35 -4.43
C ASP A 46 10.03 -3.07 -3.82
N VAL A 47 9.10 -3.99 -3.99
CA VAL A 47 7.76 -3.87 -3.43
C VAL A 47 7.83 -3.84 -1.91
N LEU A 48 8.61 -4.72 -1.31
CA LEU A 48 8.80 -4.77 0.14
C LEU A 48 9.43 -3.47 0.64
N TYR A 49 10.45 -2.98 -0.06
CA TYR A 49 11.10 -1.72 0.27
C TYR A 49 10.10 -0.56 0.24
N GLN A 50 9.29 -0.46 -0.80
CA GLN A 50 8.27 0.58 -0.92
C GLN A 50 7.24 0.48 0.19
N GLY A 51 6.86 -0.73 0.56
CA GLY A 51 5.90 -0.96 1.63
C GLY A 51 6.39 -0.43 2.98
N VAL A 52 7.60 -0.77 3.35
CA VAL A 52 8.19 -0.32 4.61
C VAL A 52 8.47 1.18 4.58
N LYS A 53 9.04 1.68 3.49
CA LYS A 53 9.33 3.10 3.32
C LYS A 53 8.06 3.95 3.37
N GLY A 54 6.98 3.50 2.75
CA GLY A 54 5.72 4.22 2.73
C GLY A 54 5.16 4.48 4.12
N VAL A 55 5.18 3.48 4.99
CA VAL A 55 4.72 3.63 6.37
C VAL A 55 5.66 4.55 7.16
N THR A 56 6.97 4.35 7.01
CA THR A 56 7.97 5.16 7.71
C THR A 56 7.89 6.62 7.29
N ASP A 57 7.74 6.87 6.01
CA ASP A 57 7.68 8.24 5.47
C ASP A 57 6.46 9.01 6.00
N LEU A 58 5.34 8.33 6.22
CA LEU A 58 4.15 8.98 6.80
C LEU A 58 4.42 9.56 8.18
N MET A 59 5.34 8.96 8.93
CA MET A 59 5.66 9.40 10.28
C MET A 59 6.79 10.41 10.33
N VAL A 60 7.77 10.33 9.42
CA VAL A 60 9.00 11.11 9.53
C VAL A 60 9.18 12.19 8.47
N LYS A 61 8.52 12.08 7.31
CA LYS A 61 8.66 13.08 6.25
C LYS A 61 7.54 14.11 6.27
N PRO A 62 7.84 15.38 5.97
CA PRO A 62 6.78 16.38 5.86
C PRO A 62 5.88 16.12 4.67
N GLY A 63 4.62 16.48 4.79
CA GLY A 63 3.64 16.34 3.73
C GLY A 63 2.45 17.26 3.99
N LEU A 64 1.43 17.17 3.14
CA LEU A 64 0.19 17.93 3.31
C LEU A 64 -0.61 17.42 4.53
N ILE A 65 -0.59 16.13 4.74
CA ILE A 65 -1.25 15.50 5.88
C ILE A 65 -0.19 14.67 6.60
N ASN A 66 0.15 15.07 7.81
CA ASN A 66 1.12 14.37 8.62
C ASN A 66 0.39 13.49 9.63
N LEU A 67 0.86 12.25 9.78
CA LEU A 67 0.32 11.32 10.76
C LEU A 67 1.35 11.11 11.87
N ASP A 68 0.87 11.03 13.11
CA ASP A 68 1.76 10.67 14.21
C ASP A 68 1.79 9.15 14.37
N PHE A 69 2.66 8.68 15.24
CA PHE A 69 2.82 7.25 15.48
C PHE A 69 1.53 6.61 15.97
N ALA A 70 0.77 7.32 16.81
CA ALA A 70 -0.47 6.80 17.38
C ALA A 70 -1.53 6.56 16.30
N ASP A 71 -1.64 7.46 15.32
CA ASP A 71 -2.59 7.31 14.21
C ASP A 71 -2.26 6.10 13.36
N VAL A 72 -0.99 5.94 12.98
CA VAL A 72 -0.55 4.80 12.20
C VAL A 72 -0.76 3.50 12.97
N ARG A 73 -0.38 3.50 14.23
CA ARG A 73 -0.52 2.33 15.10
C ARG A 73 -1.97 1.88 15.24
N SER A 74 -2.91 2.81 15.35
CA SER A 74 -4.32 2.47 15.53
C SER A 74 -4.88 1.61 14.41
N VAL A 75 -4.40 1.84 13.17
CA VAL A 75 -4.80 1.04 12.01
C VAL A 75 -3.96 -0.22 11.89
N MET A 76 -2.64 -0.09 12.04
CA MET A 76 -1.71 -1.20 11.81
C MET A 76 -1.87 -2.31 12.86
N ASP A 77 -2.17 -1.98 14.12
CA ASP A 77 -2.41 -2.98 15.15
C ASP A 77 -3.63 -3.86 14.82
N GLU A 78 -4.65 -3.28 14.18
CA GLU A 78 -5.84 -4.02 13.79
C GLU A 78 -5.62 -4.87 12.55
N MET A 79 -4.61 -4.56 11.76
CA MET A 79 -4.37 -5.27 10.50
C MET A 79 -3.89 -6.71 10.70
N GLY A 80 -3.07 -6.96 11.70
CA GLY A 80 -2.46 -8.26 11.89
C GLY A 80 -1.68 -8.68 10.64
N LYS A 81 -2.37 -9.22 9.66
CA LYS A 81 -1.80 -9.63 8.38
C LYS A 81 -2.29 -8.66 7.30
N ALA A 82 -1.40 -7.86 6.75
CA ALA A 82 -1.75 -6.81 5.80
C ALA A 82 -1.26 -7.14 4.39
N MET A 83 -1.99 -6.63 3.40
CA MET A 83 -1.57 -6.66 2.00
C MET A 83 -1.40 -5.23 1.52
N MET A 84 -0.66 -5.05 0.43
CA MET A 84 -0.40 -3.72 -0.11
C MET A 84 -0.58 -3.64 -1.61
N GLY A 85 -0.89 -2.45 -2.09
CA GLY A 85 -0.92 -2.13 -3.52
C GLY A 85 -0.31 -0.77 -3.74
N THR A 86 0.24 -0.55 -4.91
CA THR A 86 0.85 0.72 -5.27
C THR A 86 0.48 1.11 -6.70
N GLY A 87 0.35 2.42 -6.93
CA GLY A 87 0.09 2.96 -8.26
C GLY A 87 0.71 4.33 -8.40
N GLU A 88 1.18 4.64 -9.60
CA GLU A 88 1.77 5.93 -9.91
C GLU A 88 1.19 6.45 -11.23
N ALA A 89 0.96 7.75 -11.31
CA ALA A 89 0.42 8.37 -12.50
C ALA A 89 0.88 9.82 -12.62
N SER A 90 0.81 10.34 -13.83
CA SER A 90 1.14 11.74 -14.13
C SER A 90 0.05 12.32 -15.03
N GLY A 91 0.03 13.65 -15.18
CA GLY A 91 -0.95 14.34 -16.02
C GLY A 91 -2.13 14.86 -15.23
N GLU A 92 -3.22 15.22 -15.93
CA GLU A 92 -4.35 15.92 -15.31
C GLU A 92 -5.06 15.11 -14.23
N ASP A 93 -5.36 13.84 -14.49
CA ASP A 93 -6.10 12.99 -13.54
C ASP A 93 -5.17 12.09 -12.74
N ARG A 94 -3.95 12.55 -12.49
CA ARG A 94 -2.90 11.72 -11.86
C ARG A 94 -3.32 11.12 -10.51
N ALA A 95 -4.01 11.88 -9.67
CA ALA A 95 -4.44 11.38 -8.37
C ALA A 95 -5.44 10.24 -8.51
N LEU A 96 -6.45 10.43 -9.34
CA LEU A 96 -7.46 9.41 -9.60
C LEU A 96 -6.84 8.17 -10.25
N GLN A 97 -5.97 8.37 -11.24
CA GLN A 97 -5.31 7.26 -11.94
C GLN A 97 -4.36 6.48 -11.02
N ALA A 98 -3.62 7.20 -10.17
CA ALA A 98 -2.73 6.55 -9.20
C ALA A 98 -3.51 5.68 -8.22
N ALA A 99 -4.64 6.20 -7.72
CA ALA A 99 -5.51 5.45 -6.83
C ALA A 99 -6.09 4.20 -7.52
N GLU A 100 -6.55 4.35 -8.76
CA GLU A 100 -7.09 3.22 -9.53
C GLU A 100 -6.04 2.14 -9.79
N LYS A 101 -4.81 2.54 -10.09
CA LYS A 101 -3.70 1.60 -10.28
C LYS A 101 -3.35 0.87 -8.99
N ALA A 102 -3.40 1.58 -7.85
CA ALA A 102 -3.15 0.97 -6.55
C ALA A 102 -4.21 -0.08 -6.23
N ILE A 103 -5.48 0.23 -6.48
CA ILE A 103 -6.60 -0.69 -6.27
C ILE A 103 -6.48 -1.92 -7.17
N ALA A 104 -6.08 -1.72 -8.42
CA ALA A 104 -5.95 -2.78 -9.42
C ALA A 104 -4.62 -3.54 -9.34
N ASN A 105 -3.75 -3.19 -8.40
CA ASN A 105 -2.44 -3.83 -8.29
C ASN A 105 -2.58 -5.33 -8.03
N PRO A 106 -1.85 -6.19 -8.78
CA PRO A 106 -1.95 -7.64 -8.60
C PRO A 106 -1.57 -8.15 -7.22
N LEU A 107 -0.87 -7.34 -6.43
CA LEU A 107 -0.50 -7.69 -5.06
C LEU A 107 -1.66 -7.54 -4.09
N LEU A 108 -2.72 -6.83 -4.49
CA LEU A 108 -3.96 -6.74 -3.73
C LEU A 108 -4.97 -7.73 -4.28
N ASP A 109 -5.55 -8.50 -3.38
CA ASP A 109 -6.70 -9.34 -3.70
C ASP A 109 -7.94 -8.45 -3.63
N GLU A 110 -8.84 -8.55 -4.61
CA GLU A 110 -10.09 -7.82 -4.62
C GLU A 110 -10.92 -8.10 -3.36
N ILE A 111 -10.89 -9.32 -2.89
CA ILE A 111 -11.60 -9.73 -1.66
C ILE A 111 -10.99 -9.02 -0.45
N SER A 112 -9.67 -8.89 -0.42
CA SER A 112 -8.98 -8.21 0.68
C SER A 112 -9.36 -6.74 0.78
N LEU A 113 -9.55 -6.07 -0.36
CA LEU A 113 -9.92 -4.66 -0.38
C LEU A 113 -11.36 -4.47 0.08
N LYS A 114 -12.30 -5.25 -0.43
CA LYS A 114 -13.72 -5.13 -0.08
C LYS A 114 -14.02 -5.58 1.35
N GLY A 115 -13.29 -6.56 1.84
CA GLY A 115 -13.46 -7.09 3.19
C GLY A 115 -12.53 -6.47 4.22
N ALA A 116 -11.77 -5.45 3.84
CA ALA A 116 -10.80 -4.83 4.74
C ALA A 116 -11.48 -4.15 5.93
N THR A 117 -10.93 -4.36 7.12
CA THR A 117 -11.39 -3.68 8.33
C THR A 117 -10.60 -2.42 8.61
N GLY A 118 -9.37 -2.34 8.10
CA GLY A 118 -8.51 -1.16 8.23
C GLY A 118 -7.79 -0.89 6.92
N VAL A 119 -7.67 0.37 6.59
CA VAL A 119 -6.98 0.81 5.36
C VAL A 119 -6.08 2.00 5.71
N LEU A 120 -4.84 1.91 5.31
CA LEU A 120 -3.88 3.01 5.41
C LEU A 120 -3.48 3.44 4.01
N ILE A 121 -3.64 4.73 3.73
CA ILE A 121 -3.37 5.28 2.40
C ILE A 121 -2.25 6.30 2.52
N ASN A 122 -1.22 6.15 1.69
CA ASN A 122 -0.14 7.13 1.57
C ASN A 122 -0.15 7.70 0.16
N VAL A 123 -0.37 8.99 0.04
CA VAL A 123 -0.31 9.69 -1.24
C VAL A 123 0.96 10.54 -1.25
N THR A 124 1.88 10.20 -2.14
CA THR A 124 3.18 10.87 -2.25
C THR A 124 3.26 11.66 -3.55
N GLY A 125 3.70 12.88 -3.47
CA GLY A 125 3.89 13.73 -4.63
C GLY A 125 4.96 14.76 -4.37
N SER A 126 5.27 15.57 -5.39
CA SER A 126 6.20 16.68 -5.25
C SER A 126 5.46 17.91 -4.70
N ASN A 127 6.15 19.04 -4.63
CA ASN A 127 5.60 20.30 -4.14
C ASN A 127 4.40 20.81 -4.96
N ASP A 128 4.19 20.27 -6.16
CA ASP A 128 3.06 20.61 -7.01
C ASP A 128 1.77 19.82 -6.67
N MET A 129 1.85 18.84 -5.74
CA MET A 129 0.68 18.09 -5.30
C MET A 129 -0.21 18.96 -4.41
N THR A 130 -1.53 18.95 -4.69
CA THR A 130 -2.50 19.72 -3.95
C THR A 130 -3.26 18.86 -2.95
N LEU A 131 -3.83 19.51 -1.93
CA LEU A 131 -4.68 18.82 -0.96
C LEU A 131 -5.92 18.21 -1.65
N PHE A 132 -6.44 18.89 -2.66
CA PHE A 132 -7.56 18.38 -3.45
C PHE A 132 -7.21 17.05 -4.12
N GLU A 133 -5.98 16.93 -4.64
CA GLU A 133 -5.53 15.68 -5.26
C GLU A 133 -5.43 14.54 -4.24
N VAL A 134 -4.94 14.82 -3.04
CA VAL A 134 -4.89 13.81 -1.97
C VAL A 134 -6.30 13.34 -1.63
N ASP A 135 -7.23 14.27 -1.49
CA ASP A 135 -8.62 13.97 -1.17
C ASP A 135 -9.30 13.15 -2.28
N GLU A 136 -9.03 13.49 -3.54
CA GLU A 136 -9.56 12.78 -4.70
C GLU A 136 -9.10 11.33 -4.72
N ALA A 137 -7.80 11.10 -4.49
CA ALA A 137 -7.25 9.73 -4.43
C ALA A 137 -7.88 8.94 -3.28
N ALA A 138 -7.98 9.55 -2.10
CA ALA A 138 -8.56 8.92 -0.92
C ALA A 138 -10.02 8.55 -1.14
N ASN A 139 -10.82 9.44 -1.74
CA ASN A 139 -12.23 9.18 -2.02
C ASN A 139 -12.41 8.04 -3.01
N ARG A 140 -11.55 7.97 -4.03
CA ARG A 140 -11.62 6.86 -5.00
C ARG A 140 -11.37 5.51 -4.32
N ILE A 141 -10.43 5.47 -3.38
CA ILE A 141 -10.16 4.24 -2.62
C ILE A 141 -11.32 3.91 -1.68
N ARG A 142 -11.90 4.92 -1.04
CA ARG A 142 -13.06 4.72 -0.15
C ARG A 142 -14.24 4.10 -0.86
N ASP A 143 -14.44 4.40 -2.13
CA ASP A 143 -15.52 3.85 -2.92
C ASP A 143 -15.41 2.34 -3.11
N GLU A 144 -14.20 1.80 -2.98
CA GLU A 144 -13.93 0.38 -3.19
C GLU A 144 -13.88 -0.44 -1.89
N VAL A 145 -13.84 0.22 -0.72
CA VAL A 145 -13.72 -0.47 0.56
C VAL A 145 -15.06 -0.44 1.31
N ASP A 146 -15.15 -1.27 2.35
CA ASP A 146 -16.33 -1.31 3.21
C ASP A 146 -16.52 0.06 3.88
N PRO A 147 -17.76 0.63 3.88
CA PRO A 147 -18.02 1.89 4.55
C PRO A 147 -17.68 1.91 6.04
N GLU A 148 -17.65 0.74 6.67
CA GLU A 148 -17.32 0.62 8.11
C GLU A 148 -15.83 0.46 8.36
N ALA A 149 -15.01 0.35 7.30
CA ALA A 149 -13.57 0.23 7.46
C ALA A 149 -12.98 1.49 8.09
N ASN A 150 -11.98 1.28 8.95
CA ASN A 150 -11.22 2.39 9.53
C ASN A 150 -10.18 2.82 8.50
N ILE A 151 -10.34 4.03 7.96
CA ILE A 151 -9.48 4.54 6.89
C ILE A 151 -8.67 5.72 7.40
N ILE A 152 -7.36 5.62 7.28
CA ILE A 152 -6.44 6.71 7.62
C ILE A 152 -5.66 7.10 6.37
N VAL A 153 -5.64 8.40 6.09
CA VAL A 153 -4.98 8.97 4.93
C VAL A 153 -3.84 9.88 5.38
N GLY A 154 -2.67 9.68 4.80
CA GLY A 154 -1.53 10.56 4.99
C GLY A 154 -0.93 10.93 3.65
N SER A 155 -0.08 11.94 3.65
CA SER A 155 0.64 12.33 2.45
C SER A 155 2.08 12.66 2.78
N THR A 156 2.96 12.45 1.81
CA THR A 156 4.37 12.77 1.92
C THR A 156 4.83 13.49 0.66
N PHE A 157 5.94 14.23 0.79
CA PHE A 157 6.55 14.89 -0.36
C PHE A 157 7.80 14.16 -0.79
N ASP A 158 7.95 13.98 -2.10
CA ASP A 158 9.14 13.45 -2.72
C ASP A 158 9.44 14.29 -3.97
N THR A 159 10.53 15.04 -3.93
CA THR A 159 10.90 15.95 -5.03
C THR A 159 11.20 15.22 -6.33
N GLU A 160 11.51 13.92 -6.26
CA GLU A 160 11.76 13.09 -7.45
C GLU A 160 10.48 12.81 -8.24
N LEU A 161 9.32 13.00 -7.63
CA LEU A 161 8.02 12.76 -8.26
C LEU A 161 7.41 13.98 -8.94
N THR A 162 8.21 14.97 -9.30
CA THR A 162 7.71 16.17 -9.98
C THR A 162 6.82 15.79 -11.18
N GLY A 163 5.59 16.29 -11.19
CA GLY A 163 4.61 15.97 -12.23
C GLY A 163 3.87 14.65 -12.02
N SER A 164 4.24 13.86 -11.02
CA SER A 164 3.64 12.55 -10.77
C SER A 164 3.10 12.45 -9.34
N ILE A 165 2.16 11.52 -9.15
CA ILE A 165 1.66 11.14 -7.82
C ILE A 165 1.77 9.63 -7.70
N SER A 166 2.26 9.17 -6.54
CA SER A 166 2.32 7.76 -6.17
C SER A 166 1.35 7.51 -5.02
N CYS A 167 0.57 6.45 -5.12
CA CYS A 167 -0.38 6.07 -4.09
C CYS A 167 -0.01 4.68 -3.56
N LEU A 168 0.16 4.57 -2.25
CA LEU A 168 0.37 3.30 -1.55
C LEU A 168 -0.83 3.00 -0.70
N LEU A 169 -1.28 1.75 -0.76
CA LEU A 169 -2.49 1.30 -0.08
C LEU A 169 -2.16 0.05 0.72
N TYR A 170 -2.48 0.07 2.00
CA TYR A 170 -2.33 -1.09 2.89
C TYR A 170 -3.71 -1.51 3.36
N THR A 171 -4.03 -2.81 3.26
CA THR A 171 -5.33 -3.32 3.67
C THR A 171 -5.17 -4.49 4.63
N SER A 172 -6.05 -4.59 5.61
CA SER A 172 -6.16 -5.78 6.43
C SER A 172 -7.12 -6.78 5.79
N PRO A 173 -6.87 -8.08 5.89
CA PRO A 173 -7.85 -9.07 5.45
C PRO A 173 -9.07 -9.05 6.37
N SER A 174 -10.15 -9.72 5.91
CA SER A 174 -11.35 -9.89 6.72
C SER A 174 -11.00 -10.61 8.03
N PRO A 175 -11.65 -10.26 9.15
CA PRO A 175 -11.40 -10.93 10.45
C PRO A 175 -11.59 -12.44 10.44
N ARG A 176 -12.23 -12.96 9.42
CA ARG A 176 -12.49 -14.41 9.30
C ARG A 176 -11.34 -15.18 8.63
N ASP A 177 -10.33 -14.50 8.11
CA ASP A 177 -9.23 -15.13 7.39
C ASP A 177 -7.95 -15.24 8.25
#